data_0f440100a83dc8e06815d4585f235514
#
_entry.id   0f440100a83dc8e06815d4585f235514
#
_cell.length_a   1.000
_cell.length_b   1.000
_cell.length_c   1.000
_cell.angle_alpha   90.00
_cell.angle_beta   90.00
_cell.angle_gamma   90.00
#
_symmetry.space_group_name_H-M   'P 1'
#
loop_
_entity.id
_entity.type
_entity.pdbx_description
1 polymer ?
#
loop_
_entity_poly.entity_id
_entity_poly.type
_entity_poly.pdbx_seq_one_letter_code
_entity_poly.pdbx_strand_id
1 'polypeptide(L)'
;MSLLSARNIFVALDRDRFEPVLIGIDKQGRWRPEAEQTLLGATGDPRTLSLKAVGRALEVPVYPDSGGAMATARALLRHDDVVFPVLHGTYGEDGTVQGLLELADIAYVGPGTLGSAIGMDKDVAKRLLAQAGILVVPWQLVTARAFDRDRAATLGLASELGFPVFVKPCNAGSSVGVSKVTSPAELEPALRAALAFDSKVLVEAGINAREIECAVLGNDEPQASMPAEIIVHHKDGFYSYDAKYVDADGADGKIPADISPELTARVQKLAVDTFRCLELAGMARVDFFLDRQSSALYVNEVNTIPGFTAISMYPKMWEASGVSQKELISRLIDLAIERRADRRKLKTQI
;
A
#
# COMPACT_ATOMS: atom_id res chain seq x y z
N MET A 1 -1.95 -10.03 8.44
CA MET A 1 -1.32 -9.85 7.11
C MET A 1 0.19 -9.77 7.21
N SER A 2 0.79 -8.83 7.91
CA SER A 2 2.25 -8.63 7.98
C SER A 2 3.05 -9.90 8.30
N LEU A 3 2.62 -10.70 9.30
CA LEU A 3 3.31 -11.94 9.66
C LEU A 3 3.28 -13.00 8.54
N LEU A 4 2.18 -13.14 7.82
CA LEU A 4 2.09 -14.08 6.69
C LEU A 4 2.93 -13.61 5.50
N SER A 5 2.92 -12.33 5.20
CA SER A 5 3.79 -11.74 4.17
C SER A 5 5.26 -11.91 4.53
N ALA A 6 5.65 -11.60 5.78
CA ALA A 6 7.01 -11.78 6.27
C ALA A 6 7.46 -13.25 6.19
N ARG A 7 6.58 -14.20 6.56
CA ARG A 7 6.86 -15.64 6.43
C ARG A 7 7.14 -16.05 4.98
N ASN A 8 6.34 -15.60 4.04
CA ASN A 8 6.53 -15.94 2.63
C ASN A 8 7.84 -15.35 2.08
N ILE A 9 8.15 -14.10 2.41
CA ILE A 9 9.42 -13.47 2.04
C ILE A 9 10.59 -14.26 2.64
N PHE A 10 10.52 -14.58 3.93
CA PHE A 10 11.55 -15.34 4.64
C PHE A 10 11.81 -16.71 4.02
N VAL A 11 10.75 -17.45 3.65
CA VAL A 11 10.88 -18.78 3.01
C VAL A 11 11.44 -18.68 1.59
N ALA A 12 11.06 -17.66 0.84
CA ALA A 12 11.49 -17.48 -0.55
C ALA A 12 12.83 -16.75 -0.71
N LEU A 13 13.40 -16.22 0.39
CA LEU A 13 14.65 -15.47 0.36
C LEU A 13 15.83 -16.32 -0.14
N ASP A 14 16.67 -15.74 -0.99
CA ASP A 14 17.93 -16.36 -1.43
C ASP A 14 18.96 -16.42 -0.30
N ARG A 15 19.08 -17.58 0.33
CA ARG A 15 19.99 -17.80 1.47
C ARG A 15 21.46 -17.86 1.10
N ASP A 16 21.80 -17.99 -0.18
CA ASP A 16 23.17 -17.91 -0.66
C ASP A 16 23.66 -16.45 -0.75
N ARG A 17 22.71 -15.51 -0.81
CA ARG A 17 23.00 -14.06 -0.90
C ARG A 17 22.70 -13.31 0.39
N PHE A 18 21.66 -13.69 1.13
CA PHE A 18 21.11 -12.90 2.22
C PHE A 18 20.92 -13.73 3.49
N GLU A 19 21.35 -13.17 4.61
CA GLU A 19 21.09 -13.69 5.95
C GLU A 19 19.94 -12.89 6.59
N PRO A 20 18.76 -13.47 6.84
CA PRO A 20 17.65 -12.73 7.41
C PRO A 20 17.79 -12.51 8.91
N VAL A 21 17.47 -11.31 9.35
CA VAL A 21 17.27 -10.94 10.74
C VAL A 21 15.81 -10.53 10.91
N LEU A 22 15.09 -11.21 11.81
CA LEU A 22 13.69 -10.96 12.05
C LEU A 22 13.50 -9.93 13.16
N ILE A 23 12.75 -8.86 12.85
CA ILE A 23 12.37 -7.83 13.80
C ILE A 23 10.85 -7.74 13.84
N GLY A 24 10.25 -8.05 14.98
CA GLY A 24 8.83 -7.87 15.23
C GLY A 24 8.54 -6.50 15.84
N ILE A 25 7.42 -5.90 15.44
CA ILE A 25 6.91 -4.67 16.04
C ILE A 25 5.58 -5.01 16.73
N ASP A 26 5.52 -4.80 18.04
CA ASP A 26 4.31 -5.09 18.81
C ASP A 26 3.26 -3.95 18.68
N LYS A 27 2.07 -4.18 19.24
CA LYS A 27 0.96 -3.20 19.20
C LYS A 27 1.26 -1.87 19.92
N GLN A 28 2.31 -1.83 20.72
CA GLN A 28 2.81 -0.64 21.40
C GLN A 28 3.93 0.06 20.59
N GLY A 29 4.23 -0.42 19.38
CA GLY A 29 5.29 0.13 18.52
C GLY A 29 6.71 -0.25 18.95
N ARG A 30 6.90 -1.22 19.84
CA ARG A 30 8.21 -1.64 20.32
C ARG A 30 8.81 -2.66 19.36
N TRP A 31 10.05 -2.44 18.96
CA TRP A 31 10.79 -3.31 18.06
C TRP A 31 11.52 -4.40 18.87
N ARG A 32 11.47 -5.63 18.40
CA ARG A 32 12.06 -6.79 19.07
C ARG A 32 12.69 -7.74 18.07
N PRO A 33 13.89 -8.27 18.34
CA PRO A 33 14.37 -9.43 17.61
C PRO A 33 13.42 -10.62 17.81
N GLU A 34 13.12 -11.34 16.75
CA GLU A 34 12.21 -12.50 16.78
C GLU A 34 12.94 -13.78 16.33
N ALA A 35 12.51 -14.93 16.88
CA ALA A 35 13.03 -16.21 16.45
C ALA A 35 12.32 -16.71 15.18
N GLU A 36 13.05 -17.42 14.31
CA GLU A 36 12.51 -18.02 13.10
C GLU A 36 11.29 -18.91 13.35
N GLN A 37 11.29 -19.67 14.44
CA GLN A 37 10.19 -20.56 14.82
C GLN A 37 8.88 -19.80 15.06
N THR A 38 8.96 -18.57 15.57
CA THR A 38 7.79 -17.70 15.75
C THR A 38 7.16 -17.36 14.41
N LEU A 39 7.99 -16.98 13.42
CA LEU A 39 7.52 -16.63 12.09
C LEU A 39 7.03 -17.85 11.30
N LEU A 40 7.78 -18.97 11.32
CA LEU A 40 7.41 -20.19 10.61
C LEU A 40 6.14 -20.85 11.16
N GLY A 41 5.85 -20.66 12.46
CA GLY A 41 4.61 -21.08 13.10
C GLY A 41 3.41 -20.19 12.80
N ALA A 42 3.59 -19.06 12.12
CA ALA A 42 2.49 -18.17 11.73
C ALA A 42 1.63 -18.80 10.63
N THR A 43 0.53 -19.44 11.03
CA THR A 43 -0.46 -20.08 10.14
C THR A 43 -1.86 -19.75 10.63
N GLY A 44 -2.85 -19.71 9.72
CA GLY A 44 -4.25 -19.49 10.08
C GLY A 44 -4.74 -18.07 9.87
N ASP A 45 -5.80 -17.69 10.59
CA ASP A 45 -6.48 -16.39 10.44
C ASP A 45 -5.56 -15.23 10.83
N PRO A 46 -5.30 -14.27 9.92
CA PRO A 46 -4.45 -13.10 10.18
C PRO A 46 -4.84 -12.28 11.42
N ARG A 47 -6.12 -12.32 11.83
CA ARG A 47 -6.64 -11.58 12.99
C ARG A 47 -6.21 -12.18 14.32
N THR A 48 -5.91 -13.48 14.34
CA THR A 48 -5.53 -14.22 15.55
C THR A 48 -4.01 -14.34 15.73
N LEU A 49 -3.24 -14.02 14.69
CA LEU A 49 -1.79 -14.09 14.73
C LEU A 49 -1.20 -12.97 15.59
N SER A 50 -0.37 -13.35 16.55
CA SER A 50 0.37 -12.40 17.39
C SER A 50 1.80 -12.89 17.60
N LEU A 51 2.73 -11.94 17.72
CA LEU A 51 4.11 -12.22 18.12
C LEU A 51 4.15 -12.60 19.59
N LYS A 52 4.72 -13.75 19.91
CA LYS A 52 5.03 -14.14 21.29
C LYS A 52 6.39 -13.55 21.64
N ALA A 53 6.42 -12.69 22.65
CA ALA A 53 7.66 -12.04 23.08
C ALA A 53 8.75 -13.06 23.42
N VAL A 54 9.84 -13.02 22.67
CA VAL A 54 11.08 -13.76 22.95
C VAL A 54 12.19 -12.73 23.10
N GLY A 55 12.72 -12.57 24.32
CA GLY A 55 13.83 -11.67 24.61
C GLY A 55 13.45 -10.28 25.14
N ARG A 56 14.47 -9.45 25.42
CA ARG A 56 14.32 -8.10 25.97
C ARG A 56 13.87 -7.15 24.88
N ALA A 57 12.74 -6.46 25.07
CA ALA A 57 12.32 -5.41 24.17
C ALA A 57 13.36 -4.28 24.14
N LEU A 58 13.74 -3.85 22.95
CA LEU A 58 14.39 -2.56 22.78
C LEU A 58 13.25 -1.56 22.56
N GLU A 59 13.04 -0.67 23.53
CA GLU A 59 12.02 0.36 23.41
C GLU A 59 12.48 1.38 22.37
N VAL A 60 11.81 1.40 21.22
CA VAL A 60 11.82 2.55 20.32
C VAL A 60 10.65 3.41 20.77
N PRO A 61 10.86 4.50 21.48
CA PRO A 61 9.77 5.40 21.80
C PRO A 61 9.29 6.05 20.49
N VAL A 62 8.05 5.81 20.15
CA VAL A 62 7.37 6.45 19.00
C VAL A 62 6.98 7.89 19.35
N TYR A 63 7.32 8.39 20.54
CA TYR A 63 6.96 9.72 21.04
C TYR A 63 8.18 10.60 21.40
N PRO A 64 8.01 11.95 21.34
CA PRO A 64 9.09 12.93 21.12
C PRO A 64 10.10 13.16 22.24
N ASP A 65 10.04 12.45 23.36
CA ASP A 65 10.90 12.71 24.51
C ASP A 65 12.24 11.99 24.53
N SER A 66 12.64 11.37 23.43
CA SER A 66 13.86 10.58 23.47
C SER A 66 14.58 10.56 22.15
N GLY A 67 15.85 10.85 22.17
CA GLY A 67 16.82 10.41 21.19
C GLY A 67 16.89 8.88 21.03
N GLY A 68 15.86 8.16 21.51
CA GLY A 68 15.77 6.71 21.60
C GLY A 68 15.46 5.99 20.27
N ALA A 69 14.57 6.53 19.43
CA ALA A 69 14.16 5.83 18.19
C ALA A 69 15.33 5.64 17.24
N MET A 70 16.14 6.67 17.02
CA MET A 70 17.34 6.58 16.18
C MET A 70 18.44 5.74 16.83
N ALA A 71 18.61 5.83 18.15
CA ALA A 71 19.57 5.01 18.88
C ALA A 71 19.20 3.53 18.83
N THR A 72 17.91 3.18 18.85
CA THR A 72 17.45 1.80 18.77
C THR A 72 17.50 1.23 17.37
N ALA A 73 17.14 1.99 16.34
CA ALA A 73 17.34 1.56 14.96
C ALA A 73 18.83 1.25 14.71
N ARG A 74 19.74 2.11 15.17
CA ARG A 74 21.20 1.88 15.09
C ARG A 74 21.71 0.74 15.97
N ALA A 75 21.02 0.39 17.04
CA ALA A 75 21.41 -0.74 17.91
C ALA A 75 20.97 -2.09 17.32
N LEU A 76 19.87 -2.11 16.55
CA LEU A 76 19.32 -3.32 15.91
C LEU A 76 19.84 -3.54 14.50
N LEU A 77 20.10 -2.47 13.76
CA LEU A 77 20.43 -2.50 12.35
C LEU A 77 21.90 -2.08 12.14
N ARG A 78 22.61 -2.85 11.34
CA ARG A 78 23.95 -2.53 10.87
C ARG A 78 23.84 -1.67 9.62
N HIS A 79 24.89 -0.93 9.35
CA HIS A 79 24.99 -0.07 8.15
C HIS A 79 24.79 -0.84 6.84
N ASP A 80 25.14 -2.11 6.78
CA ASP A 80 25.05 -2.94 5.57
C ASP A 80 23.74 -3.75 5.49
N ASP A 81 22.87 -3.63 6.50
CA ASP A 81 21.57 -4.27 6.47
C ASP A 81 20.63 -3.58 5.48
N VAL A 82 19.72 -4.36 4.91
CA VAL A 82 18.59 -3.88 4.12
C VAL A 82 17.30 -4.24 4.85
N VAL A 83 16.52 -3.25 5.21
CA VAL A 83 15.21 -3.49 5.84
C VAL A 83 14.18 -3.79 4.76
N PHE A 84 13.47 -4.91 4.90
CA PHE A 84 12.27 -5.21 4.12
C PHE A 84 11.06 -4.90 5.02
N PRO A 85 10.46 -3.70 4.93
CA PRO A 85 9.33 -3.34 5.77
C PRO A 85 8.09 -4.11 5.30
N VAL A 86 7.59 -5.03 6.14
CA VAL A 86 6.38 -5.81 5.87
C VAL A 86 5.28 -5.29 6.80
N LEU A 87 5.02 -4.00 6.64
CA LEU A 87 4.07 -3.24 7.45
C LEU A 87 2.99 -2.68 6.53
N HIS A 88 1.74 -2.86 6.89
CA HIS A 88 0.61 -2.37 6.10
C HIS A 88 -0.17 -1.30 6.85
N GLY A 89 -0.63 -0.29 6.13
CA GLY A 89 -1.41 0.83 6.66
C GLY A 89 -0.56 1.92 7.31
N THR A 90 -1.19 2.67 8.20
CA THR A 90 -0.61 3.82 8.91
C THR A 90 0.68 3.44 9.66
N TYR A 91 1.67 4.32 9.62
CA TYR A 91 3.06 4.17 10.11
C TYR A 91 3.93 3.19 9.32
N GLY A 92 3.34 2.33 8.46
CA GLY A 92 4.10 1.37 7.65
C GLY A 92 4.29 1.81 6.20
N GLU A 93 3.24 2.37 5.58
CA GLU A 93 3.18 2.70 4.16
C GLU A 93 3.15 4.21 3.88
N ASP A 94 3.06 5.05 4.92
CA ASP A 94 2.80 6.49 4.86
C ASP A 94 4.06 7.38 4.90
N GLY A 95 5.25 6.81 4.78
CA GLY A 95 6.51 7.54 4.84
C GLY A 95 7.13 7.64 6.24
N THR A 96 6.41 7.27 7.30
CA THR A 96 6.88 7.42 8.69
C THR A 96 8.06 6.49 8.99
N VAL A 97 7.93 5.19 8.77
CA VAL A 97 9.03 4.24 8.96
C VAL A 97 10.15 4.47 7.95
N GLN A 98 9.80 4.87 6.72
CA GLN A 98 10.78 5.21 5.68
C GLN A 98 11.65 6.40 6.11
N GLY A 99 11.05 7.45 6.68
CA GLY A 99 11.78 8.60 7.22
C GLY A 99 12.72 8.23 8.37
N LEU A 100 12.30 7.32 9.26
CA LEU A 100 13.17 6.80 10.32
C LEU A 100 14.40 6.08 9.74
N LEU A 101 14.20 5.22 8.74
CA LEU A 101 15.27 4.47 8.10
C LEU A 101 16.21 5.38 7.28
N GLU A 102 15.68 6.43 6.65
CA GLU A 102 16.48 7.46 5.98
C GLU A 102 17.38 8.23 6.94
N LEU A 103 16.86 8.66 8.09
CA LEU A 103 17.65 9.33 9.12
C LEU A 103 18.72 8.41 9.74
N ALA A 104 18.44 7.10 9.81
CA ALA A 104 19.40 6.10 10.26
C ALA A 104 20.42 5.72 9.19
N ASP A 105 20.26 6.18 7.94
CA ASP A 105 21.04 5.83 6.77
C ASP A 105 21.04 4.30 6.47
N ILE A 106 19.89 3.66 6.62
CA ILE A 106 19.67 2.25 6.34
C ILE A 106 18.95 2.10 5.00
N ALA A 107 19.41 1.14 4.16
CA ALA A 107 18.68 0.76 2.95
C ALA A 107 17.36 0.07 3.30
N TYR A 108 16.30 0.32 2.54
CA TYR A 108 15.02 -0.34 2.74
C TYR A 108 14.26 -0.54 1.42
N VAL A 109 13.51 -1.62 1.36
CA VAL A 109 12.70 -1.99 0.19
C VAL A 109 11.42 -1.14 0.14
N GLY A 110 11.00 -0.81 -1.08
CA GLY A 110 9.81 0.00 -1.34
C GLY A 110 10.11 1.48 -1.59
N PRO A 111 9.09 2.33 -1.77
CA PRO A 111 9.24 3.74 -2.06
C PRO A 111 9.92 4.52 -0.94
N GLY A 112 10.55 5.65 -1.28
CA GLY A 112 11.09 6.61 -0.33
C GLY A 112 10.01 7.30 0.50
N THR A 113 10.42 8.14 1.44
CA THR A 113 9.49 8.87 2.33
C THR A 113 8.45 9.66 1.54
N LEU A 114 8.85 10.39 0.49
CA LEU A 114 7.95 11.21 -0.33
C LEU A 114 6.93 10.34 -1.07
N GLY A 115 7.40 9.34 -1.84
CA GLY A 115 6.52 8.47 -2.61
C GLY A 115 5.56 7.67 -1.74
N SER A 116 6.03 7.19 -0.57
CA SER A 116 5.16 6.51 0.41
C SER A 116 4.06 7.42 0.93
N ALA A 117 4.39 8.66 1.34
CA ALA A 117 3.41 9.61 1.85
C ALA A 117 2.39 10.04 0.78
N ILE A 118 2.85 10.31 -0.44
CA ILE A 118 1.98 10.67 -1.57
C ILE A 118 1.09 9.49 -1.98
N GLY A 119 1.67 8.29 -2.12
CA GLY A 119 0.94 7.10 -2.55
C GLY A 119 -0.14 6.66 -1.57
N MET A 120 0.09 6.88 -0.26
CA MET A 120 -0.88 6.55 0.78
C MET A 120 -2.05 7.53 0.84
N ASP A 121 -1.79 8.83 0.63
CA ASP A 121 -2.82 9.89 0.68
C ASP A 121 -3.60 9.96 -0.63
N LYS A 122 -4.79 9.37 -0.66
CA LYS A 122 -5.63 9.26 -1.86
C LYS A 122 -5.97 10.62 -2.51
N ASP A 123 -6.15 11.69 -1.72
CA ASP A 123 -6.42 13.02 -2.26
C ASP A 123 -5.18 13.62 -2.92
N VAL A 124 -4.03 13.53 -2.26
CA VAL A 124 -2.76 14.04 -2.83
C VAL A 124 -2.40 13.28 -4.09
N ALA A 125 -2.47 11.94 -4.07
CA ALA A 125 -2.23 11.10 -5.24
C ALA A 125 -3.14 11.49 -6.41
N LYS A 126 -4.46 11.59 -6.19
CA LYS A 126 -5.42 11.97 -7.25
C LYS A 126 -5.16 13.36 -7.82
N ARG A 127 -4.81 14.33 -7.00
CA ARG A 127 -4.47 15.69 -7.48
C ARG A 127 -3.25 15.69 -8.38
N LEU A 128 -2.20 14.96 -8.02
CA LEU A 128 -0.99 14.85 -8.83
C LEU A 128 -1.26 14.10 -10.14
N LEU A 129 -1.97 12.97 -10.08
CA LEU A 129 -2.36 12.20 -11.26
C LEU A 129 -3.22 13.03 -12.22
N ALA A 130 -4.23 13.74 -11.71
CA ALA A 130 -5.07 14.61 -12.53
C ALA A 130 -4.27 15.75 -13.17
N GLN A 131 -3.33 16.35 -12.44
CA GLN A 131 -2.42 17.37 -12.99
C GLN A 131 -1.53 16.84 -14.09
N ALA A 132 -1.12 15.57 -14.01
CA ALA A 132 -0.34 14.88 -15.04
C ALA A 132 -1.20 14.38 -16.23
N GLY A 133 -2.52 14.64 -16.23
CA GLY A 133 -3.45 14.19 -17.26
C GLY A 133 -3.81 12.70 -17.17
N ILE A 134 -3.52 12.05 -16.08
CA ILE A 134 -3.92 10.67 -15.79
C ILE A 134 -5.35 10.69 -15.24
N LEU A 135 -6.21 9.86 -15.86
CA LEU A 135 -7.61 9.79 -15.45
C LEU A 135 -7.74 9.16 -14.07
N VAL A 136 -8.48 9.85 -13.19
CA VAL A 136 -8.90 9.38 -11.87
C VAL A 136 -10.41 9.55 -11.74
N VAL A 137 -11.05 8.72 -10.92
CA VAL A 137 -12.48 8.84 -10.67
C VAL A 137 -12.77 10.20 -10.02
N PRO A 138 -13.82 10.94 -10.46
CA PRO A 138 -14.20 12.22 -9.85
C PRO A 138 -14.42 12.11 -8.35
N TRP A 139 -13.92 13.09 -7.59
CA TRP A 139 -14.00 13.09 -6.14
C TRP A 139 -14.19 14.48 -5.56
N GLN A 140 -14.64 14.50 -4.30
CA GLN A 140 -14.67 15.67 -3.43
C GLN A 140 -13.90 15.35 -2.14
N LEU A 141 -13.08 16.30 -1.70
CA LEU A 141 -12.36 16.20 -0.42
C LEU A 141 -13.22 16.79 0.69
N VAL A 142 -13.45 16.02 1.75
CA VAL A 142 -14.09 16.47 2.99
C VAL A 142 -13.06 16.40 4.11
N THR A 143 -12.78 17.54 4.76
CA THR A 143 -11.98 17.56 5.99
C THR A 143 -12.88 17.63 7.22
N ALA A 144 -12.45 17.05 8.34
CA ALA A 144 -13.15 17.14 9.63
C ALA A 144 -13.51 18.61 9.95
N ARG A 145 -12.54 19.52 9.77
CA ARG A 145 -12.74 20.96 10.04
C ARG A 145 -13.78 21.61 9.15
N ALA A 146 -13.84 21.27 7.85
CA ALA A 146 -14.85 21.82 6.94
C ALA A 146 -16.23 21.28 7.27
N PHE A 147 -16.34 20.00 7.58
CA PHE A 147 -17.57 19.32 7.96
C PHE A 147 -18.14 19.89 9.28
N ASP A 148 -17.30 20.14 10.30
CA ASP A 148 -17.72 20.75 11.56
C ASP A 148 -18.15 22.21 11.39
N ARG A 149 -17.48 22.96 10.50
CA ARG A 149 -17.76 24.38 10.28
C ARG A 149 -19.07 24.62 9.53
N ASP A 150 -19.30 23.86 8.44
CA ASP A 150 -20.51 23.98 7.63
C ASP A 150 -20.88 22.63 7.02
N ARG A 151 -21.66 21.88 7.80
CA ARG A 151 -22.11 20.54 7.42
C ARG A 151 -23.00 20.58 6.17
N ALA A 152 -23.92 21.52 6.09
CA ALA A 152 -24.89 21.57 5.01
C ALA A 152 -24.20 21.83 3.66
N ALA A 153 -23.28 22.79 3.60
CA ALA A 153 -22.48 23.05 2.40
C ALA A 153 -21.61 21.85 2.02
N THR A 154 -20.98 21.19 3.01
CA THR A 154 -20.15 20.00 2.78
C THR A 154 -20.94 18.83 2.20
N LEU A 155 -22.13 18.56 2.74
CA LEU A 155 -23.02 17.51 2.21
C LEU A 155 -23.55 17.89 0.81
N GLY A 156 -23.83 19.15 0.56
CA GLY A 156 -24.25 19.66 -0.75
C GLY A 156 -23.19 19.36 -1.82
N LEU A 157 -21.95 19.82 -1.61
CA LEU A 157 -20.84 19.60 -2.54
C LEU A 157 -20.57 18.11 -2.80
N ALA A 158 -20.59 17.27 -1.75
CA ALA A 158 -20.39 15.84 -1.91
C ALA A 158 -21.52 15.16 -2.71
N SER A 159 -22.75 15.67 -2.60
CA SER A 159 -23.92 15.15 -3.33
C SER A 159 -23.92 15.52 -4.82
N GLU A 160 -23.14 16.54 -5.25
CA GLU A 160 -23.03 16.93 -6.65
C GLU A 160 -22.39 15.85 -7.54
N LEU A 161 -21.66 14.90 -6.94
CA LEU A 161 -21.09 13.75 -7.66
C LEU A 161 -22.17 12.78 -8.18
N GLY A 162 -23.41 12.87 -7.67
CA GLY A 162 -24.46 11.87 -7.93
C GLY A 162 -24.23 10.57 -7.14
N PHE A 163 -25.30 9.77 -7.02
CA PHE A 163 -25.23 8.49 -6.31
C PHE A 163 -25.26 7.31 -7.28
N PRO A 164 -24.60 6.17 -6.94
CA PRO A 164 -23.89 5.93 -5.70
C PRO A 164 -22.54 6.62 -5.61
N VAL A 165 -22.08 6.95 -4.39
CA VAL A 165 -20.72 7.41 -4.10
C VAL A 165 -20.04 6.47 -3.11
N PHE A 166 -18.71 6.52 -3.06
CA PHE A 166 -17.90 5.83 -2.06
C PHE A 166 -17.24 6.86 -1.13
N VAL A 167 -17.42 6.67 0.16
CA VAL A 167 -16.79 7.48 1.22
C VAL A 167 -15.60 6.72 1.75
N LYS A 168 -14.40 7.30 1.70
CA LYS A 168 -13.13 6.62 2.01
C LYS A 168 -12.23 7.53 2.84
N PRO A 169 -11.62 7.07 3.97
CA PRO A 169 -10.50 7.80 4.59
C PRO A 169 -9.34 7.95 3.60
N CYS A 170 -8.64 9.09 3.61
CA CYS A 170 -7.55 9.33 2.65
C CYS A 170 -6.31 8.47 2.96
N ASN A 171 -5.95 8.31 4.24
CA ASN A 171 -4.74 7.60 4.67
C ASN A 171 -5.04 6.26 5.38
N ALA A 172 -6.03 5.52 4.88
CA ALA A 172 -6.33 4.17 5.36
C ALA A 172 -6.17 3.15 4.24
N GLY A 173 -5.60 1.99 4.57
CA GLY A 173 -5.46 0.84 3.69
C GLY A 173 -6.56 -0.20 3.89
N SER A 174 -6.53 -1.27 3.08
CA SER A 174 -7.36 -2.47 3.26
C SER A 174 -8.86 -2.21 3.34
N SER A 175 -9.36 -1.18 2.67
CA SER A 175 -10.79 -0.78 2.68
C SER A 175 -11.36 -0.46 4.09
N VAL A 176 -10.52 -0.15 5.07
CA VAL A 176 -10.95 0.26 6.42
C VAL A 176 -11.68 1.60 6.33
N GLY A 177 -12.87 1.67 6.92
CA GLY A 177 -13.70 2.87 6.94
C GLY A 177 -14.32 3.26 5.59
N VAL A 178 -14.28 2.39 4.57
CA VAL A 178 -14.91 2.60 3.28
C VAL A 178 -16.39 2.25 3.34
N SER A 179 -17.25 3.13 2.83
CA SER A 179 -18.70 2.92 2.73
C SER A 179 -19.21 3.26 1.34
N LYS A 180 -20.07 2.38 0.80
CA LYS A 180 -20.88 2.69 -0.39
C LYS A 180 -22.15 3.39 0.07
N VAL A 181 -22.43 4.54 -0.52
CA VAL A 181 -23.56 5.40 -0.20
C VAL A 181 -24.45 5.50 -1.42
N THR A 182 -25.71 5.13 -1.27
CA THR A 182 -26.68 5.04 -2.38
C THR A 182 -27.70 6.16 -2.38
N SER A 183 -27.80 6.90 -1.27
CA SER A 183 -28.75 7.99 -1.10
C SER A 183 -28.19 9.14 -0.26
N PRO A 184 -28.69 10.37 -0.38
CA PRO A 184 -28.27 11.51 0.42
C PRO A 184 -28.37 11.27 1.94
N ALA A 185 -29.36 10.47 2.39
CA ALA A 185 -29.58 10.21 3.80
C ALA A 185 -28.44 9.38 4.44
N GLU A 186 -27.74 8.59 3.66
CA GLU A 186 -26.64 7.74 4.12
C GLU A 186 -25.30 8.50 4.17
N LEU A 187 -25.17 9.67 3.49
CA LEU A 187 -23.92 10.36 3.31
C LEU A 187 -23.32 10.89 4.62
N GLU A 188 -24.11 11.54 5.46
CA GLU A 188 -23.62 12.05 6.74
C GLU A 188 -23.14 10.93 7.70
N PRO A 189 -23.89 9.85 7.93
CA PRO A 189 -23.41 8.72 8.73
C PRO A 189 -22.08 8.14 8.18
N ALA A 190 -21.96 7.97 6.87
CA ALA A 190 -20.75 7.45 6.23
C ALA A 190 -19.54 8.39 6.43
N LEU A 191 -19.72 9.70 6.27
CA LEU A 191 -18.67 10.69 6.53
C LEU A 191 -18.20 10.65 7.98
N ARG A 192 -19.13 10.59 8.95
CA ARG A 192 -18.78 10.49 10.37
C ARG A 192 -18.00 9.22 10.70
N ALA A 193 -18.38 8.09 10.10
CA ALA A 193 -17.69 6.83 10.29
C ALA A 193 -16.26 6.90 9.71
N ALA A 194 -16.08 7.46 8.51
CA ALA A 194 -14.77 7.61 7.88
C ALA A 194 -13.87 8.63 8.60
N LEU A 195 -14.43 9.76 9.08
CA LEU A 195 -13.72 10.78 9.86
C LEU A 195 -13.24 10.28 11.24
N ALA A 196 -13.73 9.14 11.71
CA ALA A 196 -13.17 8.49 12.89
C ALA A 196 -11.78 7.85 12.64
N PHE A 197 -11.43 7.60 11.39
CA PHE A 197 -10.16 6.98 10.99
C PHE A 197 -9.14 7.98 10.44
N ASP A 198 -9.62 9.10 9.85
CA ASP A 198 -8.76 10.12 9.26
C ASP A 198 -9.42 11.50 9.32
N SER A 199 -8.64 12.54 9.45
CA SER A 199 -9.09 13.94 9.39
C SER A 199 -9.48 14.40 7.98
N LYS A 200 -9.15 13.61 6.94
CA LYS A 200 -9.45 13.81 5.53
C LYS A 200 -10.19 12.61 4.96
N VAL A 201 -11.29 12.84 4.28
CA VAL A 201 -12.14 11.82 3.68
C VAL A 201 -12.39 12.18 2.22
N LEU A 202 -12.27 11.21 1.34
CA LEU A 202 -12.72 11.28 -0.04
C LEU A 202 -14.18 10.86 -0.15
N VAL A 203 -14.97 11.64 -0.88
CA VAL A 203 -16.23 11.19 -1.48
C VAL A 203 -15.98 11.03 -2.97
N GLU A 204 -16.14 9.84 -3.50
CA GLU A 204 -15.77 9.45 -4.85
C GLU A 204 -16.98 8.93 -5.61
N ALA A 205 -17.14 9.34 -6.88
CA ALA A 205 -18.22 8.87 -7.72
C ALA A 205 -18.17 7.35 -7.89
N GLY A 206 -19.30 6.67 -7.77
CA GLY A 206 -19.39 5.24 -8.04
C GLY A 206 -19.46 4.97 -9.55
N ILE A 207 -18.55 4.13 -10.05
CA ILE A 207 -18.55 3.70 -11.44
C ILE A 207 -18.77 2.19 -11.54
N ASN A 208 -19.44 1.76 -12.62
CA ASN A 208 -19.60 0.33 -12.92
C ASN A 208 -18.37 -0.18 -13.65
N ALA A 209 -17.40 -0.68 -12.91
CA ALA A 209 -16.10 -1.03 -13.45
C ALA A 209 -15.72 -2.51 -13.25
N ARG A 210 -14.69 -2.93 -13.99
CA ARG A 210 -13.86 -4.10 -13.69
C ARG A 210 -12.65 -3.60 -12.90
N GLU A 211 -12.21 -4.34 -11.90
CA GLU A 211 -11.03 -4.01 -11.12
C GLU A 211 -9.81 -4.68 -11.73
N ILE A 212 -8.85 -3.88 -12.19
CA ILE A 212 -7.59 -4.35 -12.79
C ILE A 212 -6.43 -3.92 -11.92
N GLU A 213 -5.52 -4.83 -11.64
CA GLU A 213 -4.30 -4.57 -10.88
C GLU A 213 -3.06 -4.76 -11.75
N CYS A 214 -2.03 -3.95 -11.55
CA CYS A 214 -0.75 -4.10 -12.22
C CYS A 214 0.40 -3.84 -11.25
N ALA A 215 1.34 -4.78 -11.15
CA ALA A 215 2.53 -4.63 -10.33
C ALA A 215 3.62 -3.86 -11.08
N VAL A 216 4.32 -2.96 -10.36
CA VAL A 216 5.47 -2.22 -10.88
C VAL A 216 6.69 -2.52 -10.03
N LEU A 217 7.86 -2.68 -10.68
CA LEU A 217 9.15 -2.98 -10.07
C LEU A 217 10.24 -2.13 -10.73
N GLY A 218 11.06 -1.46 -9.94
CA GLY A 218 12.22 -0.69 -10.42
C GLY A 218 12.40 0.64 -9.70
N ASN A 219 13.49 1.31 -10.02
CA ASN A 219 13.76 2.70 -9.63
C ASN A 219 13.59 3.60 -10.88
N ASP A 220 14.65 4.01 -11.53
CA ASP A 220 14.64 4.92 -12.69
C ASP A 220 13.96 4.32 -13.93
N GLU A 221 14.12 3.00 -14.14
CA GLU A 221 13.54 2.24 -15.26
C GLU A 221 12.51 1.22 -14.76
N PRO A 222 11.35 1.66 -14.22
CA PRO A 222 10.35 0.76 -13.70
C PRO A 222 9.69 -0.06 -14.81
N GLN A 223 9.46 -1.33 -14.50
CA GLN A 223 8.79 -2.31 -15.35
C GLN A 223 7.42 -2.68 -14.77
N ALA A 224 6.47 -2.96 -15.63
CA ALA A 224 5.13 -3.41 -15.26
C ALA A 224 4.97 -4.91 -15.55
N SER A 225 4.28 -5.60 -14.65
CA SER A 225 3.92 -7.02 -14.80
C SER A 225 2.78 -7.24 -15.79
N MET A 226 2.44 -8.49 -16.04
CA MET A 226 1.13 -8.86 -16.58
C MET A 226 0.05 -8.38 -15.62
N PRO A 227 -1.02 -7.70 -16.13
CA PRO A 227 -2.14 -7.26 -15.30
C PRO A 227 -2.98 -8.44 -14.79
N ALA A 228 -3.59 -8.22 -13.63
CA ALA A 228 -4.58 -9.11 -13.06
C ALA A 228 -5.96 -8.47 -13.04
N GLU A 229 -7.01 -9.26 -13.02
CA GLU A 229 -8.38 -8.83 -12.77
C GLU A 229 -8.87 -9.41 -11.45
N ILE A 230 -9.48 -8.57 -10.62
CA ILE A 230 -10.16 -8.98 -9.39
C ILE A 230 -11.65 -9.11 -9.70
N ILE A 231 -12.18 -10.32 -9.53
CA ILE A 231 -13.60 -10.65 -9.76
C ILE A 231 -14.23 -10.76 -8.38
N VAL A 232 -15.02 -9.76 -8.01
CA VAL A 232 -15.68 -9.69 -6.69
C VAL A 232 -16.98 -10.48 -6.74
N HIS A 233 -17.14 -11.43 -5.81
CA HIS A 233 -18.36 -12.24 -5.62
C HIS A 233 -19.12 -11.84 -4.34
N HIS A 234 -18.50 -11.04 -3.47
CA HIS A 234 -19.07 -10.65 -2.19
C HIS A 234 -20.34 -9.80 -2.36
N LYS A 235 -21.30 -9.99 -1.45
CA LYS A 235 -22.60 -9.29 -1.42
C LYS A 235 -22.53 -7.77 -1.41
N ASP A 236 -21.43 -7.19 -0.95
CA ASP A 236 -21.22 -5.73 -0.89
C ASP A 236 -21.07 -5.13 -2.30
N GLY A 237 -20.76 -5.97 -3.31
CA GLY A 237 -20.61 -5.54 -4.70
C GLY A 237 -19.38 -4.68 -4.95
N PHE A 238 -18.41 -4.68 -4.02
CA PHE A 238 -17.08 -4.09 -4.17
C PHE A 238 -16.05 -4.85 -3.34
N TYR A 239 -14.76 -4.67 -3.61
CA TYR A 239 -13.66 -5.35 -2.94
C TYR A 239 -13.44 -4.79 -1.53
N SER A 240 -14.39 -5.12 -0.63
CA SER A 240 -14.42 -4.69 0.76
C SER A 240 -13.36 -5.41 1.61
N TYR A 241 -13.16 -4.96 2.86
CA TYR A 241 -12.27 -5.64 3.80
C TYR A 241 -12.68 -7.12 3.99
N ASP A 242 -13.97 -7.38 4.11
CA ASP A 242 -14.49 -8.73 4.28
C ASP A 242 -14.27 -9.59 3.04
N ALA A 243 -14.45 -9.05 1.83
CA ALA A 243 -14.13 -9.72 0.57
C ALA A 243 -12.62 -10.00 0.41
N LYS A 244 -11.75 -9.15 0.99
CA LYS A 244 -10.29 -9.32 0.92
C LYS A 244 -9.73 -10.36 1.89
N TYR A 245 -10.30 -10.49 3.09
CA TYR A 245 -9.62 -11.15 4.20
C TYR A 245 -10.50 -12.09 5.05
N VAL A 246 -11.81 -12.02 4.91
CA VAL A 246 -12.75 -12.75 5.78
C VAL A 246 -13.47 -13.85 5.02
N ASP A 247 -13.97 -13.52 3.84
CA ASP A 247 -14.69 -14.44 2.97
C ASP A 247 -13.69 -15.11 1.99
N ALA A 248 -13.52 -16.42 2.13
CA ALA A 248 -12.59 -17.18 1.28
C ALA A 248 -13.02 -17.18 -0.19
N ASP A 249 -14.32 -17.04 -0.45
CA ASP A 249 -14.92 -17.00 -1.79
C ASP A 249 -15.30 -15.57 -2.20
N GLY A 250 -14.87 -14.56 -1.43
CA GLY A 250 -15.28 -13.15 -1.61
C GLY A 250 -14.76 -12.50 -2.89
N ALA A 251 -13.63 -12.96 -3.43
CA ALA A 251 -13.07 -12.49 -4.68
C ALA A 251 -12.08 -13.49 -5.28
N ASP A 252 -12.06 -13.59 -6.59
CA ASP A 252 -11.09 -14.35 -7.38
C ASP A 252 -10.11 -13.42 -8.10
N GLY A 253 -8.84 -13.82 -8.16
CA GLY A 253 -7.82 -13.16 -8.97
C GLY A 253 -7.53 -13.91 -10.25
N LYS A 254 -7.83 -13.32 -11.42
CA LYS A 254 -7.51 -13.89 -12.74
C LYS A 254 -6.23 -13.26 -13.28
N ILE A 255 -5.19 -14.08 -13.53
CA ILE A 255 -3.90 -13.64 -14.10
C ILE A 255 -3.56 -14.54 -15.30
N PRO A 256 -3.31 -13.99 -16.48
CA PRO A 256 -3.55 -12.58 -16.89
C PRO A 256 -5.02 -12.17 -16.82
N ALA A 257 -5.26 -10.85 -16.68
CA ALA A 257 -6.58 -10.27 -16.82
C ALA A 257 -7.17 -10.60 -18.21
N ASP A 258 -8.49 -10.78 -18.28
CA ASP A 258 -9.19 -11.04 -19.55
C ASP A 258 -9.46 -9.75 -20.33
N ILE A 259 -8.39 -9.17 -20.84
CA ILE A 259 -8.39 -7.92 -21.62
C ILE A 259 -7.57 -8.09 -22.89
N SER A 260 -7.80 -7.23 -23.90
CA SER A 260 -7.06 -7.30 -25.15
C SER A 260 -5.57 -6.97 -24.97
N PRO A 261 -4.69 -7.41 -25.89
CA PRO A 261 -3.27 -7.06 -25.85
C PRO A 261 -3.02 -5.54 -25.84
N GLU A 262 -3.82 -4.76 -26.57
CA GLU A 262 -3.73 -3.31 -26.64
C GLU A 262 -4.08 -2.68 -25.29
N LEU A 263 -5.12 -3.19 -24.62
CA LEU A 263 -5.52 -2.72 -23.29
C LEU A 263 -4.50 -3.15 -22.24
N THR A 264 -3.92 -4.35 -22.36
CA THR A 264 -2.80 -4.81 -21.52
C THR A 264 -1.63 -3.84 -21.60
N ALA A 265 -1.18 -3.49 -22.80
CA ALA A 265 -0.08 -2.54 -22.99
C ALA A 265 -0.43 -1.14 -22.43
N ARG A 266 -1.68 -0.71 -22.57
CA ARG A 266 -2.16 0.56 -22.00
C ARG A 266 -2.15 0.54 -20.47
N VAL A 267 -2.59 -0.54 -19.83
CA VAL A 267 -2.55 -0.72 -18.37
C VAL A 267 -1.11 -0.68 -17.88
N GLN A 268 -0.21 -1.45 -18.51
CA GLN A 268 1.21 -1.48 -18.15
C GLN A 268 1.87 -0.10 -18.27
N LYS A 269 1.63 0.59 -19.38
CA LYS A 269 2.15 1.96 -19.56
C LYS A 269 1.63 2.91 -18.49
N LEU A 270 0.33 2.88 -18.23
CA LEU A 270 -0.29 3.77 -17.25
C LEU A 270 0.15 3.45 -15.82
N ALA A 271 0.43 2.17 -15.50
CA ALA A 271 1.00 1.77 -14.22
C ALA A 271 2.41 2.38 -14.01
N VAL A 272 3.26 2.34 -15.03
CA VAL A 272 4.59 2.97 -15.02
C VAL A 272 4.48 4.49 -14.93
N ASP A 273 3.59 5.12 -15.71
CA ASP A 273 3.38 6.57 -15.68
C ASP A 273 2.89 7.03 -14.29
N THR A 274 1.97 6.27 -13.67
CA THR A 274 1.48 6.50 -12.31
C THR A 274 2.61 6.37 -11.28
N PHE A 275 3.42 5.32 -11.40
CA PHE A 275 4.56 5.07 -10.52
C PHE A 275 5.54 6.24 -10.53
N ARG A 276 5.89 6.75 -11.72
CA ARG A 276 6.78 7.92 -11.88
C ARG A 276 6.15 9.20 -11.38
N CYS A 277 4.86 9.44 -11.70
CA CYS A 277 4.14 10.64 -11.29
C CYS A 277 4.07 10.80 -9.76
N LEU A 278 4.00 9.69 -9.03
CA LEU A 278 3.90 9.67 -7.57
C LEU A 278 5.27 9.48 -6.88
N GLU A 279 6.39 9.65 -7.60
CA GLU A 279 7.77 9.53 -7.07
C GLU A 279 8.01 8.20 -6.33
N LEU A 280 7.46 7.11 -6.87
CA LEU A 280 7.62 5.78 -6.29
C LEU A 280 8.96 5.16 -6.69
N ALA A 281 9.44 4.21 -5.90
CA ALA A 281 10.66 3.47 -6.15
C ALA A 281 10.55 2.04 -5.59
N GLY A 282 11.35 1.13 -6.13
CA GLY A 282 11.41 -0.27 -5.73
C GLY A 282 10.18 -1.04 -6.17
N MET A 283 9.04 -0.82 -5.56
CA MET A 283 7.79 -1.54 -5.85
C MET A 283 6.54 -0.70 -5.64
N ALA A 284 5.50 -1.04 -6.38
CA ALA A 284 4.12 -0.65 -6.09
C ALA A 284 3.14 -1.56 -6.81
N ARG A 285 1.88 -1.62 -6.35
CA ARG A 285 0.76 -2.13 -7.12
C ARG A 285 -0.17 -0.97 -7.44
N VAL A 286 -0.44 -0.78 -8.71
CA VAL A 286 -1.39 0.22 -9.20
C VAL A 286 -2.71 -0.47 -9.50
N ASP A 287 -3.77 0.00 -8.87
CA ASP A 287 -5.11 -0.55 -8.99
C ASP A 287 -5.96 0.38 -9.87
N PHE A 288 -6.67 -0.19 -10.83
CA PHE A 288 -7.43 0.53 -11.85
C PHE A 288 -8.90 0.13 -11.84
N PHE A 289 -9.74 1.08 -12.23
CA PHE A 289 -11.10 0.82 -12.66
C PHE A 289 -11.21 0.92 -14.19
N LEU A 290 -11.57 -0.19 -14.80
CA LEU A 290 -11.94 -0.25 -16.22
C LEU A 290 -13.45 -0.12 -16.34
N ASP A 291 -13.93 1.04 -16.74
CA ASP A 291 -15.37 1.32 -16.90
C ASP A 291 -16.00 0.40 -17.95
N ARG A 292 -17.09 -0.28 -17.60
CA ARG A 292 -17.74 -1.27 -18.46
C ARG A 292 -18.47 -0.67 -19.66
N GLN A 293 -18.83 0.62 -19.61
CA GLN A 293 -19.58 1.30 -20.67
C GLN A 293 -18.66 2.04 -21.63
N SER A 294 -17.76 2.85 -21.10
CA SER A 294 -16.87 3.71 -21.89
C SER A 294 -15.53 3.08 -22.23
N SER A 295 -15.15 1.98 -21.58
CA SER A 295 -13.80 1.41 -21.62
C SER A 295 -12.71 2.40 -21.18
N ALA A 296 -13.08 3.45 -20.43
CA ALA A 296 -12.14 4.35 -19.81
C ALA A 296 -11.41 3.64 -18.69
N LEU A 297 -10.10 3.90 -18.58
CA LEU A 297 -9.23 3.33 -17.56
C LEU A 297 -8.87 4.43 -16.57
N TYR A 298 -9.32 4.30 -15.33
CA TYR A 298 -9.07 5.22 -14.23
C TYR A 298 -8.09 4.62 -13.23
N VAL A 299 -7.10 5.38 -12.78
CA VAL A 299 -6.32 4.99 -11.60
C VAL A 299 -7.21 5.16 -10.37
N ASN A 300 -7.37 4.08 -9.61
CA ASN A 300 -8.12 4.06 -8.34
C ASN A 300 -7.21 4.41 -7.17
N GLU A 301 -6.22 3.57 -6.90
CA GLU A 301 -5.26 3.78 -5.81
C GLU A 301 -3.92 3.12 -6.13
N VAL A 302 -2.91 3.43 -5.30
CA VAL A 302 -1.60 2.81 -5.34
C VAL A 302 -1.29 2.19 -3.98
N ASN A 303 -0.80 0.95 -4.00
CA ASN A 303 -0.32 0.26 -2.82
C ASN A 303 1.21 0.28 -2.83
N THR A 304 1.79 1.05 -1.93
CA THR A 304 3.25 1.31 -1.90
C THR A 304 4.05 0.15 -1.33
N ILE A 305 3.46 -0.64 -0.43
CA ILE A 305 4.03 -1.90 0.09
C ILE A 305 2.97 -3.00 -0.09
N PRO A 306 2.83 -3.56 -1.29
CA PRO A 306 1.84 -4.60 -1.55
C PRO A 306 2.13 -5.86 -0.73
N GLY A 307 1.07 -6.62 -0.42
CA GLY A 307 1.18 -7.86 0.33
C GLY A 307 2.02 -8.93 -0.38
N PHE A 308 2.65 -9.80 0.41
CA PHE A 308 3.46 -10.93 -0.04
C PHE A 308 2.97 -12.28 0.49
N THR A 309 1.68 -12.40 0.85
CA THR A 309 1.10 -13.70 1.23
C THR A 309 0.96 -14.62 0.02
N ALA A 310 0.68 -15.89 0.23
CA ALA A 310 0.48 -16.86 -0.85
C ALA A 310 -0.68 -16.50 -1.80
N ILE A 311 -1.64 -15.69 -1.33
CA ILE A 311 -2.77 -15.21 -2.14
C ILE A 311 -2.55 -13.81 -2.71
N SER A 312 -1.47 -13.12 -2.32
CA SER A 312 -1.22 -11.72 -2.72
C SER A 312 -0.94 -11.60 -4.21
N MET A 313 -1.57 -10.62 -4.85
CA MET A 313 -1.52 -10.45 -6.30
C MET A 313 -0.16 -9.95 -6.79
N TYR A 314 0.55 -9.11 -6.02
CA TYR A 314 1.83 -8.55 -6.45
C TYR A 314 2.86 -9.64 -6.84
N PRO A 315 3.22 -10.61 -5.97
CA PRO A 315 4.14 -11.67 -6.36
C PRO A 315 3.57 -12.60 -7.44
N LYS A 316 2.26 -12.88 -7.45
CA LYS A 316 1.62 -13.70 -8.48
C LYS A 316 1.68 -13.08 -9.87
N MET A 317 1.48 -11.77 -9.99
CA MET A 317 1.59 -11.05 -11.26
C MET A 317 3.02 -11.09 -11.81
N TRP A 318 4.02 -11.00 -10.94
CA TRP A 318 5.41 -11.15 -11.34
C TRP A 318 5.75 -12.59 -11.73
N GLU A 319 5.23 -13.59 -11.03
CA GLU A 319 5.39 -15.00 -11.41
C GLU A 319 4.79 -15.30 -12.79
N ALA A 320 3.59 -14.78 -13.06
CA ALA A 320 2.96 -14.86 -14.38
C ALA A 320 3.74 -14.08 -15.46
N SER A 321 4.58 -13.15 -15.06
CA SER A 321 5.49 -12.39 -15.94
C SER A 321 6.87 -13.04 -16.08
N GLY A 322 7.08 -14.25 -15.52
CA GLY A 322 8.32 -15.02 -15.62
C GLY A 322 9.37 -14.69 -14.54
N VAL A 323 9.03 -13.90 -13.53
CA VAL A 323 9.93 -13.57 -12.41
C VAL A 323 9.53 -14.38 -11.18
N SER A 324 10.39 -15.32 -10.77
CA SER A 324 10.14 -16.14 -9.57
C SER A 324 10.12 -15.29 -8.29
N GLN A 325 9.44 -15.77 -7.25
CA GLN A 325 9.36 -15.05 -5.98
C GLN A 325 10.76 -14.83 -5.35
N LYS A 326 11.67 -15.80 -5.46
CA LYS A 326 13.07 -15.68 -5.02
C LYS A 326 13.79 -14.55 -5.76
N GLU A 327 13.62 -14.48 -7.06
CA GLU A 327 14.22 -13.44 -7.90
C GLU A 327 13.61 -12.07 -7.63
N LEU A 328 12.28 -11.98 -7.48
CA LEU A 328 11.58 -10.75 -7.15
C LEU A 328 12.10 -10.13 -5.84
N ILE A 329 12.22 -10.92 -4.78
CA ILE A 329 12.74 -10.48 -3.49
C ILE A 329 14.19 -10.01 -3.64
N SER A 330 15.02 -10.75 -4.38
CA SER A 330 16.42 -10.38 -4.61
C SER A 330 16.54 -9.04 -5.36
N ARG A 331 15.75 -8.85 -6.43
CA ARG A 331 15.71 -7.59 -7.18
C ARG A 331 15.26 -6.42 -6.31
N LEU A 332 14.25 -6.62 -5.43
CA LEU A 332 13.78 -5.58 -4.52
C LEU A 332 14.84 -5.15 -3.51
N ILE A 333 15.62 -6.09 -3.01
CA ILE A 333 16.76 -5.80 -2.12
C ILE A 333 17.85 -5.03 -2.89
N ASP A 334 18.19 -5.45 -4.10
CA ASP A 334 19.18 -4.78 -4.94
C ASP A 334 18.76 -3.33 -5.26
N LEU A 335 17.50 -3.09 -5.61
CA LEU A 335 16.93 -1.76 -5.82
C LEU A 335 17.00 -0.87 -4.57
N ALA A 336 16.81 -1.43 -3.39
CA ALA A 336 16.95 -0.70 -2.14
C ALA A 336 18.40 -0.25 -1.89
N ILE A 337 19.37 -1.12 -2.18
CA ILE A 337 20.82 -0.83 -2.09
C ILE A 337 21.19 0.26 -3.10
N GLU A 338 20.76 0.12 -4.35
CA GLU A 338 20.98 1.09 -5.42
C GLU A 338 20.46 2.49 -5.03
N ARG A 339 19.19 2.60 -4.63
CA ARG A 339 18.57 3.88 -4.23
C ARG A 339 19.34 4.55 -3.09
N ARG A 340 19.76 3.78 -2.08
CA ARG A 340 20.60 4.32 -1.00
C ARG A 340 21.93 4.81 -1.50
N ALA A 341 22.61 4.04 -2.37
CA ALA A 341 23.90 4.42 -2.94
C ALA A 341 23.79 5.71 -3.74
N ASP A 342 22.73 5.91 -4.52
CA ASP A 342 22.51 7.14 -5.28
C ASP A 342 22.26 8.34 -4.39
N ARG A 343 21.46 8.20 -3.34
CA ARG A 343 21.22 9.24 -2.36
C ARG A 343 22.52 9.70 -1.67
N ARG A 344 23.45 8.78 -1.40
CA ARG A 344 24.74 9.07 -0.77
C ARG A 344 25.70 9.85 -1.66
N LYS A 345 25.49 9.86 -2.98
CA LYS A 345 26.29 10.68 -3.91
C LYS A 345 25.93 12.17 -3.82
N LEU A 346 24.75 12.49 -3.27
CA LEU A 346 24.27 13.85 -3.14
C LEU A 346 25.01 14.59 -2.01
N LYS A 347 25.42 15.83 -2.28
CA LYS A 347 26.02 16.69 -1.25
C LYS A 347 24.92 17.21 -0.32
N THR A 348 25.02 16.90 0.96
CA THR A 348 24.12 17.39 2.01
C THR A 348 24.71 18.50 2.86
N GLN A 349 25.98 18.84 2.63
CA GLN A 349 26.71 19.93 3.31
C GLN A 349 27.42 20.78 2.26
N ILE A 350 27.49 22.08 2.51
CA ILE A 350 28.17 23.09 1.69
C ILE A 350 29.60 23.26 2.20
#